data_6e160ad58414c84f43755efd990f835a
#
_entry.id   6e160ad58414c84f43755efd990f835a
#
_cell.length_a   1.000
_cell.length_b   1.000
_cell.length_c   1.000
_cell.angle_alpha   90.00
_cell.angle_beta   90.00
_cell.angle_gamma   90.00
#
_symmetry.space_group_name_H-M   'P 1'
#
loop_
_entity.id
_entity.type
_entity.pdbx_description
1 polymer ?
#
loop_
_entity_poly.entity_id
_entity_poly.type
_entity_poly.pdbx_seq_one_letter_code
_entity_poly.pdbx_strand_id
1 'polypeptide(L)'
;MLIDVETLNIDAASFKQILSGCTEDMDDAAKEAYVASQVMDIVSKRGKMHNPVTGSGGMLLGKIAEFGPKVEGKDGTKVGDRICTLVSLSLTPLKIHKVKKVHLDKDQVDVEGTAVLFETGVFSVIPSDLGDKLSLAVLDVAGAPIQTDRLVKEGDTVFILGAGGKSGIMCSSVAKKKVGPKGKVIGLAHSNRSKERLERLGYCDVVLQGDAGDAISTMNKLVAANSGHKADITINCVNIPGTEMSSILSTKDGGKVYFFSMATSFTAAALGAEGVGADVELIIGNGYAKGHAKYALELVRQDQKLREILEEMFES
;
A
#
# COMPACT_ATOMS: atom_id res chain seq x y z
N MET A 1 -21.61 6.55 10.58
CA MET A 1 -22.02 7.23 9.34
C MET A 1 -22.51 6.19 8.36
N LEU A 2 -23.58 6.49 7.64
CA LEU A 2 -24.02 5.72 6.48
C LEU A 2 -23.36 6.31 5.23
N ILE A 3 -22.85 5.45 4.38
CA ILE A 3 -22.12 5.84 3.15
C ILE A 3 -22.84 5.24 1.96
N ASP A 4 -23.18 6.07 0.99
CA ASP A 4 -23.57 5.64 -0.34
C ASP A 4 -22.31 5.28 -1.11
N VAL A 5 -22.12 3.99 -1.39
CA VAL A 5 -20.88 3.46 -1.98
C VAL A 5 -20.90 3.64 -3.50
N GLU A 6 -19.83 4.23 -4.01
CA GLU A 6 -19.62 4.44 -5.45
C GLU A 6 -18.69 3.36 -6.03
N THR A 7 -17.55 3.12 -5.36
CA THR A 7 -16.50 2.20 -5.86
C THR A 7 -15.87 1.44 -4.70
N LEU A 8 -15.63 0.15 -4.87
CA LEU A 8 -14.75 -0.64 -4.04
C LEU A 8 -13.37 -0.68 -4.71
N ASN A 9 -12.34 -0.25 -3.98
CA ASN A 9 -10.94 -0.45 -4.35
C ASN A 9 -10.45 -1.68 -3.58
N ILE A 10 -10.55 -2.82 -4.22
CA ILE A 10 -10.18 -4.10 -3.60
C ILE A 10 -8.66 -4.18 -3.54
N ASP A 11 -8.10 -4.66 -2.44
CA ASP A 11 -6.66 -4.80 -2.34
C ASP A 11 -6.12 -5.79 -3.39
N ALA A 12 -4.91 -5.50 -3.91
CA ALA A 12 -4.34 -6.22 -5.04
C ALA A 12 -4.20 -7.75 -4.80
N ALA A 13 -3.94 -8.17 -3.55
CA ALA A 13 -3.84 -9.58 -3.22
C ALA A 13 -5.21 -10.27 -3.33
N SER A 14 -6.26 -9.62 -2.81
CA SER A 14 -7.63 -10.13 -2.87
C SER A 14 -8.18 -10.12 -4.30
N PHE A 15 -7.93 -9.06 -5.05
CA PHE A 15 -8.39 -8.97 -6.45
C PHE A 15 -7.69 -10.03 -7.32
N LYS A 16 -6.37 -10.16 -7.21
CA LYS A 16 -5.61 -11.19 -7.91
C LYS A 16 -6.05 -12.60 -7.52
N GLN A 17 -6.35 -12.84 -6.25
CA GLN A 17 -6.87 -14.13 -5.80
C GLN A 17 -8.22 -14.44 -6.43
N ILE A 18 -9.14 -13.47 -6.54
CA ILE A 18 -10.42 -13.65 -7.24
C ILE A 18 -10.17 -13.97 -8.72
N LEU A 19 -9.33 -13.19 -9.39
CA LEU A 19 -8.97 -13.42 -10.80
C LEU A 19 -8.32 -14.78 -11.06
N SER A 20 -7.62 -15.36 -10.09
CA SER A 20 -7.03 -16.70 -10.25
C SER A 20 -8.06 -17.82 -10.44
N GLY A 21 -9.34 -17.56 -10.18
CA GLY A 21 -10.43 -18.46 -10.50
C GLY A 21 -10.95 -18.37 -11.95
N CYS A 22 -10.43 -17.41 -12.73
CA CYS A 22 -10.73 -17.33 -14.17
C CYS A 22 -9.87 -18.32 -14.94
N THR A 23 -10.44 -18.89 -16.00
CA THR A 23 -9.70 -19.77 -16.92
C THR A 23 -9.01 -18.95 -18.02
N GLU A 24 -8.00 -19.52 -18.68
CA GLU A 24 -7.20 -18.81 -19.69
C GLU A 24 -8.01 -18.44 -20.94
N ASP A 25 -9.10 -19.16 -21.23
CA ASP A 25 -9.99 -18.94 -22.37
C ASP A 25 -11.04 -17.84 -22.13
N MET A 26 -11.15 -17.31 -20.91
CA MET A 26 -12.06 -16.20 -20.62
C MET A 26 -11.54 -14.90 -21.25
N ASP A 27 -12.41 -14.23 -22.00
CA ASP A 27 -12.19 -12.84 -22.42
C ASP A 27 -12.40 -11.86 -21.24
N ASP A 28 -12.09 -10.58 -21.45
CA ASP A 28 -12.18 -9.58 -20.38
C ASP A 28 -13.63 -9.40 -19.89
N ALA A 29 -14.63 -9.50 -20.75
CA ALA A 29 -16.03 -9.40 -20.35
C ALA A 29 -16.45 -10.58 -19.46
N ALA A 30 -15.99 -11.79 -19.75
CA ALA A 30 -16.22 -12.96 -18.92
C ALA A 30 -15.50 -12.87 -17.57
N LYS A 31 -14.27 -12.34 -17.54
CA LYS A 31 -13.51 -12.07 -16.31
C LYS A 31 -14.20 -11.02 -15.45
N GLU A 32 -14.67 -9.92 -16.03
CA GLU A 32 -15.42 -8.88 -15.33
C GLU A 32 -16.71 -9.44 -14.71
N ALA A 33 -17.47 -10.24 -15.46
CA ALA A 33 -18.68 -10.89 -14.95
C ALA A 33 -18.37 -11.88 -13.81
N TYR A 34 -17.28 -12.63 -13.91
CA TYR A 34 -16.82 -13.53 -12.86
C TYR A 34 -16.46 -12.77 -11.59
N VAL A 35 -15.61 -11.74 -11.69
CA VAL A 35 -15.23 -10.90 -10.55
C VAL A 35 -16.46 -10.27 -9.89
N ALA A 36 -17.39 -9.72 -10.69
CA ALA A 36 -18.63 -9.15 -10.19
C ALA A 36 -19.44 -10.16 -9.38
N SER A 37 -19.56 -11.40 -9.88
CA SER A 37 -20.28 -12.46 -9.19
C SER A 37 -19.61 -12.86 -7.88
N GLN A 38 -18.28 -12.98 -7.85
CA GLN A 38 -17.51 -13.32 -6.64
C GLN A 38 -17.63 -12.22 -5.57
N VAL A 39 -17.51 -10.95 -5.95
CA VAL A 39 -17.67 -9.83 -5.03
C VAL A 39 -19.08 -9.80 -4.43
N MET A 40 -20.12 -9.99 -5.25
CA MET A 40 -21.50 -10.09 -4.79
C MET A 40 -21.70 -11.26 -3.83
N ASP A 41 -21.15 -12.43 -4.15
CA ASP A 41 -21.25 -13.62 -3.31
C ASP A 41 -20.58 -13.42 -1.94
N ILE A 42 -19.34 -12.90 -1.94
CA ILE A 42 -18.61 -12.60 -0.71
C ILE A 42 -19.41 -11.64 0.18
N VAL A 43 -19.87 -10.53 -0.39
CA VAL A 43 -20.58 -9.49 0.39
C VAL A 43 -21.95 -9.98 0.86
N SER A 44 -22.70 -10.72 0.02
CA SER A 44 -24.02 -11.24 0.41
C SER A 44 -23.93 -12.24 1.56
N LYS A 45 -22.91 -13.10 1.57
CA LYS A 45 -22.71 -14.12 2.61
C LYS A 45 -22.12 -13.57 3.91
N ARG A 46 -21.28 -12.52 3.82
CA ARG A 46 -20.50 -12.04 4.96
C ARG A 46 -20.95 -10.67 5.50
N GLY A 47 -21.80 -9.95 4.77
CA GLY A 47 -22.19 -8.58 5.12
C GLY A 47 -21.05 -7.56 5.01
N LYS A 48 -19.97 -7.91 4.32
CA LYS A 48 -18.75 -7.11 4.15
C LYS A 48 -17.86 -7.70 3.05
N MET A 49 -17.01 -6.88 2.43
CA MET A 49 -16.00 -7.41 1.51
C MET A 49 -14.82 -7.96 2.33
N HIS A 50 -14.86 -9.24 2.60
CA HIS A 50 -13.83 -9.98 3.33
C HIS A 50 -13.50 -11.22 2.52
N ASN A 51 -12.44 -11.14 1.74
CA ASN A 51 -11.98 -12.26 0.94
C ASN A 51 -11.63 -13.45 1.87
N PRO A 52 -12.23 -14.64 1.64
CA PRO A 52 -12.03 -15.79 2.53
C PRO A 52 -10.63 -16.36 2.52
N VAL A 53 -9.84 -16.08 1.48
CA VAL A 53 -8.48 -16.61 1.29
C VAL A 53 -7.45 -15.64 1.85
N THR A 54 -7.52 -14.36 1.49
CA THR A 54 -6.54 -13.35 1.92
C THR A 54 -6.86 -12.72 3.27
N GLY A 55 -8.11 -12.81 3.71
CA GLY A 55 -8.58 -12.15 4.96
C GLY A 55 -8.71 -10.64 4.86
N SER A 56 -8.48 -10.06 3.69
CA SER A 56 -8.50 -8.62 3.43
C SER A 56 -9.68 -8.20 2.54
N GLY A 57 -9.80 -6.92 2.19
CA GLY A 57 -10.92 -6.42 1.39
C GLY A 57 -10.65 -5.10 0.67
N GLY A 58 -9.65 -4.34 1.08
CA GLY A 58 -9.36 -3.03 0.50
C GLY A 58 -10.14 -1.89 1.16
N MET A 59 -10.51 -0.88 0.37
CA MET A 59 -11.18 0.34 0.82
C MET A 59 -12.36 0.70 -0.12
N LEU A 60 -13.21 1.65 0.28
CA LEU A 60 -14.27 2.17 -0.57
C LEU A 60 -14.14 3.67 -0.78
N LEU A 61 -14.68 4.11 -1.91
CA LEU A 61 -15.04 5.49 -2.22
C LEU A 61 -16.57 5.61 -2.20
N GLY A 62 -17.06 6.68 -1.59
CA GLY A 62 -18.50 6.95 -1.54
C GLY A 62 -18.83 8.31 -0.94
N LYS A 63 -20.11 8.59 -0.80
CA LYS A 63 -20.62 9.83 -0.21
C LYS A 63 -21.22 9.59 1.15
N ILE A 64 -21.02 10.52 2.06
CA ILE A 64 -21.72 10.52 3.34
C ILE A 64 -23.22 10.76 3.08
N ALA A 65 -24.03 9.73 3.30
CA ALA A 65 -25.48 9.82 3.14
C ALA A 65 -26.15 10.34 4.42
N GLU A 66 -25.68 9.87 5.59
CA GLU A 66 -26.27 10.20 6.87
C GLU A 66 -25.26 10.08 8.02
N PHE A 67 -25.38 10.96 9.00
CA PHE A 67 -24.64 10.86 10.26
C PHE A 67 -25.49 10.19 11.35
N GLY A 68 -24.89 9.29 12.11
CA GLY A 68 -25.45 8.95 13.39
C GLY A 68 -25.22 10.11 14.40
N PRO A 69 -26.05 10.20 15.45
CA PRO A 69 -26.08 11.38 16.34
C PRO A 69 -24.77 11.68 17.07
N LYS A 70 -23.89 10.67 17.23
CA LYS A 70 -22.59 10.84 17.91
C LYS A 70 -21.44 11.26 17.00
N VAL A 71 -21.67 11.29 15.69
CA VAL A 71 -20.59 11.53 14.68
C VAL A 71 -20.93 12.64 13.70
N GLU A 72 -21.98 13.41 14.00
CA GLU A 72 -22.38 14.55 13.16
C GLU A 72 -21.25 15.56 13.06
N GLY A 73 -20.89 15.94 11.81
CA GLY A 73 -19.82 16.87 11.55
C GLY A 73 -18.42 16.37 11.90
N LYS A 74 -18.23 15.04 12.07
CA LYS A 74 -16.92 14.46 12.38
C LYS A 74 -15.87 14.92 11.38
N ASP A 75 -14.72 15.38 11.89
CA ASP A 75 -13.60 15.90 11.13
C ASP A 75 -13.97 17.05 10.14
N GLY A 76 -15.04 17.80 10.47
CA GLY A 76 -15.53 18.94 9.69
C GLY A 76 -16.30 18.53 8.42
N THR A 77 -16.73 17.27 8.32
CA THR A 77 -17.46 16.76 7.15
C THR A 77 -18.98 17.03 7.26
N LYS A 78 -19.64 16.97 6.13
CA LYS A 78 -21.10 17.13 5.98
C LYS A 78 -21.68 16.04 5.06
N VAL A 79 -22.98 15.88 5.10
CA VAL A 79 -23.71 15.03 4.16
C VAL A 79 -23.41 15.46 2.73
N GLY A 80 -23.14 14.49 1.85
CA GLY A 80 -22.76 14.71 0.47
C GLY A 80 -21.24 14.78 0.23
N ASP A 81 -20.41 14.94 1.26
CA ASP A 81 -18.95 14.89 1.09
C ASP A 81 -18.50 13.52 0.61
N ARG A 82 -17.63 13.51 -0.38
CA ARG A 82 -17.01 12.29 -0.92
C ARG A 82 -15.82 11.91 -0.06
N ILE A 83 -15.83 10.68 0.39
CA ILE A 83 -14.80 10.14 1.27
C ILE A 83 -14.26 8.81 0.74
N CYS A 84 -13.04 8.53 1.15
CA CYS A 84 -12.42 7.22 1.04
C CYS A 84 -12.24 6.63 2.45
N THR A 85 -12.69 5.39 2.68
CA THR A 85 -12.38 4.72 3.94
C THR A 85 -10.93 4.30 3.99
N LEU A 86 -10.31 4.43 5.17
CA LEU A 86 -8.94 3.99 5.45
C LEU A 86 -8.92 2.80 6.42
N VAL A 87 -10.09 2.28 6.72
CA VAL A 87 -10.30 1.01 7.41
C VAL A 87 -10.67 -0.05 6.39
N SER A 88 -10.11 -1.25 6.55
CA SER A 88 -10.37 -2.35 5.62
C SER A 88 -11.86 -2.65 5.46
N LEU A 89 -12.28 -2.91 4.22
CA LEU A 89 -13.63 -3.40 3.91
C LEU A 89 -13.96 -4.72 4.61
N SER A 90 -12.95 -5.49 5.03
CA SER A 90 -13.15 -6.68 5.87
C SER A 90 -13.69 -6.36 7.27
N LEU A 91 -13.62 -5.08 7.69
CA LEU A 91 -14.10 -4.57 8.97
C LEU A 91 -15.29 -3.60 8.81
N THR A 92 -15.75 -3.36 7.59
CA THR A 92 -16.78 -2.38 7.25
C THR A 92 -18.06 -3.09 6.81
N PRO A 93 -19.17 -3.00 7.56
CA PRO A 93 -20.45 -3.52 7.12
C PRO A 93 -20.84 -2.92 5.77
N LEU A 94 -21.18 -3.78 4.81
CA LEU A 94 -21.41 -3.42 3.42
C LEU A 94 -22.57 -4.24 2.84
N LYS A 95 -23.44 -3.57 2.10
CA LYS A 95 -24.48 -4.19 1.28
C LYS A 95 -24.37 -3.64 -0.13
N ILE A 96 -24.17 -4.53 -1.10
CA ILE A 96 -24.18 -4.18 -2.52
C ILE A 96 -25.56 -4.52 -3.08
N HIS A 97 -26.17 -3.56 -3.76
CA HIS A 97 -27.42 -3.74 -4.49
C HIS A 97 -27.17 -4.15 -5.94
N LYS A 98 -26.12 -3.56 -6.54
CA LYS A 98 -25.77 -3.81 -7.95
C LYS A 98 -24.29 -3.55 -8.17
N VAL A 99 -23.61 -4.40 -8.94
CA VAL A 99 -22.33 -4.10 -9.56
C VAL A 99 -22.61 -3.39 -10.88
N LYS A 100 -21.98 -2.25 -11.10
CA LYS A 100 -22.12 -1.42 -12.31
C LYS A 100 -21.04 -1.74 -13.32
N LYS A 101 -19.79 -1.84 -12.86
CA LYS A 101 -18.63 -2.11 -13.71
C LYS A 101 -17.48 -2.68 -12.88
N VAL A 102 -16.70 -3.54 -13.52
CA VAL A 102 -15.40 -4.03 -12.98
C VAL A 102 -14.28 -3.41 -13.81
N HIS A 103 -13.23 -2.97 -13.16
CA HIS A 103 -12.02 -2.43 -13.79
C HIS A 103 -10.87 -3.37 -13.48
N LEU A 104 -10.57 -4.28 -14.40
CA LEU A 104 -9.57 -5.34 -14.23
C LEU A 104 -8.14 -4.80 -14.07
N ASP A 105 -7.87 -3.65 -14.66
CA ASP A 105 -6.58 -2.96 -14.66
C ASP A 105 -6.31 -2.13 -13.40
N LYS A 106 -7.34 -1.94 -12.55
CA LYS A 106 -7.29 -1.03 -11.39
C LYS A 106 -7.68 -1.68 -10.07
N ASP A 107 -8.02 -2.96 -10.08
CA ASP A 107 -8.54 -3.69 -8.91
C ASP A 107 -9.80 -3.01 -8.30
N GLN A 108 -10.64 -2.39 -9.16
CA GLN A 108 -11.80 -1.62 -8.75
C GLN A 108 -13.11 -2.20 -9.25
N VAL A 109 -14.17 -2.01 -8.44
CA VAL A 109 -15.54 -2.43 -8.76
C VAL A 109 -16.50 -1.30 -8.44
N ASP A 110 -17.10 -0.70 -9.47
CA ASP A 110 -18.16 0.31 -9.31
C ASP A 110 -19.45 -0.37 -8.92
N VAL A 111 -20.06 0.13 -7.87
CA VAL A 111 -21.25 -0.48 -7.27
C VAL A 111 -22.34 0.54 -6.99
N GLU A 112 -23.51 0.03 -6.68
CA GLU A 112 -24.57 0.71 -5.97
C GLU A 112 -24.80 -0.06 -4.68
N GLY A 113 -24.60 0.60 -3.55
CA GLY A 113 -24.64 -0.06 -2.25
C GLY A 113 -24.52 0.92 -1.10
N THR A 114 -24.60 0.39 0.10
CA THR A 114 -24.49 1.14 1.34
C THR A 114 -23.48 0.50 2.28
N ALA A 115 -22.73 1.33 3.01
CA ALA A 115 -21.79 0.89 4.02
C ALA A 115 -21.97 1.66 5.31
N VAL A 116 -21.61 1.03 6.43
CA VAL A 116 -21.60 1.67 7.74
C VAL A 116 -20.16 1.88 8.21
N LEU A 117 -19.76 3.13 8.34
CA LEU A 117 -18.50 3.50 8.95
C LEU A 117 -18.73 3.84 10.43
N PHE A 118 -18.10 3.07 11.32
CA PHE A 118 -18.23 3.26 12.76
C PHE A 118 -17.58 4.56 13.24
N GLU A 119 -17.90 4.97 14.47
CA GLU A 119 -17.32 6.17 15.10
C GLU A 119 -15.79 6.19 15.08
N THR A 120 -15.17 5.04 15.31
CA THR A 120 -13.71 4.86 15.28
C THR A 120 -13.14 4.66 13.87
N GLY A 121 -14.02 4.50 12.87
CA GLY A 121 -13.59 4.27 11.49
C GLY A 121 -12.83 5.46 10.94
N VAL A 122 -11.66 5.18 10.37
CA VAL A 122 -10.79 6.19 9.76
C VAL A 122 -11.17 6.40 8.31
N PHE A 123 -11.21 7.64 7.88
CA PHE A 123 -11.49 8.02 6.50
C PHE A 123 -10.73 9.30 6.12
N SER A 124 -10.74 9.63 4.84
CA SER A 124 -10.26 10.91 4.31
C SER A 124 -11.29 11.47 3.33
N VAL A 125 -11.50 12.77 3.36
CA VAL A 125 -12.22 13.45 2.28
C VAL A 125 -11.35 13.39 1.03
N ILE A 126 -11.96 13.07 -0.11
CA ILE A 126 -11.28 13.09 -1.40
C ILE A 126 -11.02 14.53 -1.82
N PRO A 127 -9.76 14.92 -1.98
CA PRO A 127 -9.45 16.29 -2.38
C PRO A 127 -9.73 16.51 -3.86
N SER A 128 -10.31 17.65 -4.19
CA SER A 128 -10.66 18.02 -5.58
C SER A 128 -9.45 18.31 -6.47
N ASP A 129 -8.29 18.61 -5.87
CA ASP A 129 -7.06 18.99 -6.57
C ASP A 129 -6.19 17.81 -7.01
N LEU A 130 -6.47 16.58 -6.53
CA LEU A 130 -5.69 15.39 -6.86
C LEU A 130 -6.47 14.34 -7.68
N GLY A 131 -7.77 14.56 -7.90
CA GLY A 131 -8.62 13.58 -8.57
C GLY A 131 -8.81 12.27 -7.78
N ASP A 132 -9.78 11.47 -8.20
CA ASP A 132 -10.16 10.25 -7.48
C ASP A 132 -9.09 9.17 -7.55
N LYS A 133 -8.58 8.88 -8.75
CA LYS A 133 -7.64 7.78 -8.98
C LYS A 133 -6.34 7.99 -8.23
N LEU A 134 -5.76 9.19 -8.34
CA LEU A 134 -4.53 9.53 -7.63
C LEU A 134 -4.76 9.52 -6.11
N SER A 135 -5.85 10.11 -5.64
CA SER A 135 -6.20 10.13 -4.21
C SER A 135 -6.33 8.73 -3.63
N LEU A 136 -7.04 7.83 -4.32
CA LEU A 136 -7.18 6.43 -3.89
C LEU A 136 -5.83 5.72 -3.87
N ALA A 137 -5.01 5.90 -4.90
CA ALA A 137 -3.70 5.28 -4.99
C ALA A 137 -2.77 5.73 -3.85
N VAL A 138 -2.80 7.01 -3.49
CA VAL A 138 -2.00 7.59 -2.39
C VAL A 138 -2.51 7.16 -1.03
N LEU A 139 -3.83 7.19 -0.83
CA LEU A 139 -4.46 6.88 0.45
C LEU A 139 -4.34 5.39 0.80
N ASP A 140 -4.36 4.50 -0.21
CA ASP A 140 -4.20 3.06 -0.04
C ASP A 140 -2.86 2.69 0.64
N VAL A 141 -1.83 3.49 0.45
CA VAL A 141 -0.49 3.24 1.01
C VAL A 141 -0.04 4.33 2.00
N ALA A 142 -0.95 5.16 2.48
CA ALA A 142 -0.62 6.34 3.28
C ALA A 142 0.17 6.03 4.57
N GLY A 143 0.06 4.83 5.11
CA GLY A 143 0.83 4.38 6.27
C GLY A 143 2.33 4.25 5.99
N ALA A 144 2.73 3.91 4.78
CA ALA A 144 4.14 3.67 4.44
C ALA A 144 5.01 4.92 4.55
N PRO A 145 4.70 6.06 3.90
CA PRO A 145 5.52 7.25 3.96
C PRO A 145 5.59 7.88 5.36
N ILE A 146 4.50 7.93 6.12
CA ILE A 146 4.53 8.51 7.47
C ILE A 146 5.31 7.63 8.46
N GLN A 147 5.28 6.31 8.32
CA GLN A 147 6.14 5.44 9.14
C GLN A 147 7.60 5.56 8.74
N THR A 148 7.89 5.70 7.45
CA THR A 148 9.24 6.03 6.98
C THR A 148 9.76 7.33 7.62
N ASP A 149 8.92 8.38 7.66
CA ASP A 149 9.28 9.65 8.31
C ASP A 149 9.61 9.49 9.80
N ARG A 150 8.90 8.61 10.50
CA ARG A 150 9.12 8.36 11.94
C ARG A 150 10.36 7.52 12.23
N LEU A 151 10.70 6.59 11.33
CA LEU A 151 11.76 5.61 11.55
C LEU A 151 13.12 6.13 11.10
N VAL A 152 13.17 6.83 9.96
CA VAL A 152 14.41 7.29 9.34
C VAL A 152 14.96 8.52 10.04
N LYS A 153 16.27 8.53 10.28
CA LYS A 153 17.03 9.62 10.90
C LYS A 153 18.07 10.18 9.92
N GLU A 154 18.55 11.36 10.23
CA GLU A 154 19.69 11.95 9.51
C GLU A 154 20.93 11.05 9.61
N GLY A 155 21.57 10.81 8.47
CA GLY A 155 22.76 9.98 8.35
C GLY A 155 22.49 8.49 8.12
N ASP A 156 21.24 8.02 8.24
CA ASP A 156 20.92 6.61 8.01
C ASP A 156 21.17 6.17 6.55
N THR A 157 21.58 4.94 6.39
CA THR A 157 21.45 4.20 5.13
C THR A 157 20.13 3.45 5.13
N VAL A 158 19.25 3.83 4.23
CA VAL A 158 17.91 3.23 4.06
C VAL A 158 17.88 2.35 2.83
N PHE A 159 17.53 1.08 2.99
CA PHE A 159 17.32 0.16 1.89
C PHE A 159 15.83 -0.11 1.71
N ILE A 160 15.31 0.06 0.49
CA ILE A 160 13.88 -0.09 0.19
C ILE A 160 13.70 -1.23 -0.81
N LEU A 161 13.11 -2.34 -0.37
CA LEU A 161 12.70 -3.44 -1.22
C LEU A 161 11.36 -3.11 -1.88
N GLY A 162 11.25 -3.35 -3.20
CA GLY A 162 10.07 -2.96 -3.96
C GLY A 162 9.94 -1.45 -4.17
N ALA A 163 11.08 -0.74 -4.18
CA ALA A 163 11.15 0.71 -4.24
C ALA A 163 10.44 1.34 -5.45
N GLY A 164 10.34 0.62 -6.57
CA GLY A 164 9.67 1.11 -7.78
C GLY A 164 8.14 0.94 -7.78
N GLY A 165 7.56 0.33 -6.75
CA GLY A 165 6.12 0.23 -6.54
C GLY A 165 5.55 1.50 -5.89
N LYS A 166 4.22 1.60 -5.82
CA LYS A 166 3.48 2.74 -5.27
C LYS A 166 3.98 3.18 -3.88
N SER A 167 3.98 2.27 -2.91
CA SER A 167 4.48 2.55 -1.56
C SER A 167 5.98 2.83 -1.54
N GLY A 168 6.77 2.10 -2.33
CA GLY A 168 8.22 2.24 -2.39
C GLY A 168 8.68 3.61 -2.89
N ILE A 169 8.06 4.16 -3.94
CA ILE A 169 8.41 5.51 -4.45
C ILE A 169 8.05 6.60 -3.43
N MET A 170 6.94 6.47 -2.70
CA MET A 170 6.59 7.40 -1.63
C MET A 170 7.56 7.30 -0.45
N CYS A 171 7.94 6.09 -0.05
CA CYS A 171 8.97 5.88 0.97
C CYS A 171 10.33 6.45 0.54
N SER A 172 10.71 6.29 -0.73
CA SER A 172 11.98 6.83 -1.26
C SER A 172 12.03 8.35 -1.19
N SER A 173 10.92 9.04 -1.55
CA SER A 173 10.82 10.51 -1.42
C SER A 173 11.01 10.97 0.03
N VAL A 174 10.33 10.31 0.97
CA VAL A 174 10.45 10.65 2.40
C VAL A 174 11.84 10.32 2.94
N ALA A 175 12.33 9.11 2.65
CA ALA A 175 13.66 8.68 3.12
C ALA A 175 14.74 9.65 2.66
N LYS A 176 14.72 10.08 1.39
CA LYS A 176 15.72 11.03 0.85
C LYS A 176 15.72 12.37 1.57
N LYS A 177 14.55 12.88 1.93
CA LYS A 177 14.44 14.12 2.70
C LYS A 177 14.97 13.96 4.14
N LYS A 178 14.76 12.78 4.74
CA LYS A 178 15.12 12.52 6.16
C LYS A 178 16.58 12.18 6.38
N VAL A 179 17.20 11.41 5.49
CA VAL A 179 18.60 10.98 5.66
C VAL A 179 19.59 12.15 5.55
N GLY A 180 19.18 13.23 4.88
CA GLY A 180 20.06 14.39 4.69
C GLY A 180 21.29 14.10 3.82
N PRO A 181 22.28 15.00 3.81
CA PRO A 181 23.45 14.91 2.93
C PRO A 181 24.44 13.80 3.31
N LYS A 182 24.40 13.31 4.55
CA LYS A 182 25.28 12.26 5.06
C LYS A 182 24.70 10.87 4.95
N GLY A 183 23.38 10.76 4.77
CA GLY A 183 22.70 9.49 4.64
C GLY A 183 22.57 9.03 3.19
N LYS A 184 22.06 7.83 3.02
CA LYS A 184 21.96 7.17 1.72
C LYS A 184 20.64 6.44 1.56
N VAL A 185 20.02 6.54 0.39
CA VAL A 185 18.84 5.77 0.02
C VAL A 185 19.19 4.82 -1.11
N ILE A 186 18.95 3.52 -0.91
CA ILE A 186 19.20 2.48 -1.89
C ILE A 186 17.86 1.80 -2.17
N GLY A 187 17.46 1.73 -3.45
CA GLY A 187 16.20 1.12 -3.86
C GLY A 187 16.42 -0.15 -4.66
N LEU A 188 15.68 -1.23 -4.34
CA LEU A 188 15.62 -2.45 -5.14
C LEU A 188 14.35 -2.45 -5.98
N ALA A 189 14.51 -2.51 -7.30
CA ALA A 189 13.45 -2.70 -8.28
C ALA A 189 13.48 -4.11 -8.86
N HIS A 190 12.32 -4.68 -9.21
CA HIS A 190 12.25 -5.99 -9.83
C HIS A 190 12.40 -5.92 -11.36
N SER A 191 11.64 -5.07 -12.03
CA SER A 191 11.58 -4.95 -13.49
C SER A 191 12.34 -3.73 -14.01
N ASN A 192 12.69 -3.74 -15.31
CA ASN A 192 13.28 -2.58 -15.97
C ASN A 192 12.38 -1.34 -15.84
N ARG A 193 11.08 -1.47 -16.07
CA ARG A 193 10.11 -0.38 -15.92
C ARG A 193 10.14 0.24 -14.52
N SER A 194 10.20 -0.58 -13.47
CA SER A 194 10.28 -0.08 -12.08
C SER A 194 11.63 0.54 -11.75
N LYS A 195 12.72 0.04 -12.35
CA LYS A 195 14.06 0.61 -12.23
C LYS A 195 14.13 1.99 -12.88
N GLU A 196 13.72 2.11 -14.14
CA GLU A 196 13.67 3.38 -14.88
C GLU A 196 12.84 4.44 -14.15
N ARG A 197 11.71 4.03 -13.56
CA ARG A 197 10.87 4.90 -12.74
C ARG A 197 11.63 5.47 -11.54
N LEU A 198 12.37 4.65 -10.81
CA LEU A 198 13.19 5.10 -9.68
C LEU A 198 14.34 6.02 -10.10
N GLU A 199 14.98 5.72 -11.21
CA GLU A 199 16.03 6.56 -11.77
C GLU A 199 15.50 7.94 -12.18
N ARG A 200 14.31 7.99 -12.80
CA ARG A 200 13.62 9.25 -13.13
C ARG A 200 13.22 10.03 -11.88
N LEU A 201 12.74 9.35 -10.85
CA LEU A 201 12.37 9.95 -9.57
C LEU A 201 13.57 10.62 -8.89
N GLY A 202 14.74 9.97 -8.92
CA GLY A 202 16.00 10.53 -8.45
C GLY A 202 16.14 10.63 -6.93
N TYR A 203 15.34 9.88 -6.15
CA TYR A 203 15.41 9.88 -4.68
C TYR A 203 16.23 8.72 -4.11
N CYS A 204 16.57 7.73 -4.92
CA CYS A 204 17.55 6.71 -4.54
C CYS A 204 18.94 7.13 -5.02
N ASP A 205 19.92 7.13 -4.13
CA ASP A 205 21.33 7.37 -4.46
C ASP A 205 21.90 6.21 -5.29
N VAL A 206 21.34 5.00 -5.08
CA VAL A 206 21.64 3.81 -5.86
C VAL A 206 20.34 3.06 -6.16
N VAL A 207 20.15 2.68 -7.42
CA VAL A 207 19.05 1.84 -7.85
C VAL A 207 19.59 0.47 -8.24
N LEU A 208 19.19 -0.54 -7.50
CA LEU A 208 19.51 -1.94 -7.75
C LEU A 208 18.35 -2.62 -8.47
N GLN A 209 18.69 -3.66 -9.25
CA GLN A 209 17.69 -4.55 -9.85
C GLN A 209 17.90 -5.98 -9.36
N GLY A 210 16.80 -6.64 -8.95
CA GLY A 210 16.85 -8.00 -8.48
C GLY A 210 15.51 -8.53 -8.01
N ASP A 211 15.55 -9.81 -7.67
CA ASP A 211 14.41 -10.51 -7.05
C ASP A 211 14.53 -10.42 -5.52
N ALA A 212 13.56 -9.78 -4.90
CA ALA A 212 13.49 -9.70 -3.44
C ALA A 212 13.24 -11.06 -2.76
N GLY A 213 12.84 -12.10 -3.49
CA GLY A 213 12.75 -13.47 -2.99
C GLY A 213 14.13 -14.14 -2.83
N ASP A 214 15.16 -13.68 -3.56
CA ASP A 214 16.54 -14.16 -3.42
C ASP A 214 17.29 -13.34 -2.36
N ALA A 215 17.25 -13.83 -1.13
CA ALA A 215 17.79 -13.14 0.03
C ALA A 215 19.31 -12.90 -0.04
N ILE A 216 20.05 -13.89 -0.50
CA ILE A 216 21.51 -13.83 -0.55
C ILE A 216 21.95 -12.87 -1.68
N SER A 217 21.35 -12.96 -2.86
CA SER A 217 21.64 -12.05 -3.97
C SER A 217 21.29 -10.60 -3.59
N THR A 218 20.15 -10.39 -2.94
CA THR A 218 19.69 -9.07 -2.49
C THR A 218 20.66 -8.44 -1.50
N MET A 219 21.05 -9.18 -0.46
CA MET A 219 22.04 -8.74 0.52
C MET A 219 23.38 -8.41 -0.14
N ASN A 220 23.89 -9.30 -0.99
CA ASN A 220 25.18 -9.10 -1.65
C ASN A 220 25.19 -7.85 -2.55
N LYS A 221 24.10 -7.61 -3.29
CA LYS A 221 23.96 -6.40 -4.11
C LYS A 221 23.95 -5.13 -3.27
N LEU A 222 23.22 -5.14 -2.15
CA LEU A 222 23.21 -4.01 -1.22
C LEU A 222 24.60 -3.75 -0.65
N VAL A 223 25.25 -4.77 -0.10
CA VAL A 223 26.59 -4.65 0.55
C VAL A 223 27.63 -4.13 -0.45
N ALA A 224 27.62 -4.66 -1.69
CA ALA A 224 28.50 -4.18 -2.76
C ALA A 224 28.25 -2.70 -3.12
N ALA A 225 26.98 -2.27 -3.17
CA ALA A 225 26.60 -0.90 -3.49
C ALA A 225 26.79 0.08 -2.31
N ASN A 226 26.93 -0.44 -1.10
CA ASN A 226 27.06 0.33 0.15
C ASN A 226 28.44 0.18 0.81
N SER A 227 29.48 0.08 0.01
CA SER A 227 30.88 0.04 0.49
C SER A 227 31.17 -1.04 1.55
N GLY A 228 30.52 -2.20 1.42
CA GLY A 228 30.70 -3.33 2.32
C GLY A 228 29.77 -3.34 3.54
N HIS A 229 28.86 -2.39 3.66
CA HIS A 229 27.98 -2.25 4.82
C HIS A 229 26.53 -2.59 4.53
N LYS A 230 25.84 -3.14 5.53
CA LYS A 230 24.38 -3.33 5.55
C LYS A 230 23.66 -2.00 5.83
N ALA A 231 22.34 -1.98 5.66
CA ALA A 231 21.51 -0.81 5.93
C ALA A 231 21.21 -0.62 7.43
N ASP A 232 21.04 0.63 7.85
CA ASP A 232 20.51 0.98 9.18
C ASP A 232 19.03 0.62 9.28
N ILE A 233 18.29 0.86 8.19
CA ILE A 233 16.86 0.58 8.09
C ILE A 233 16.57 -0.08 6.75
N THR A 234 15.86 -1.21 6.78
CA THR A 234 15.28 -1.82 5.59
C THR A 234 13.76 -1.66 5.61
N ILE A 235 13.19 -1.13 4.52
CA ILE A 235 11.75 -0.97 4.33
C ILE A 235 11.30 -1.96 3.27
N ASN A 236 10.41 -2.90 3.64
CA ASN A 236 9.88 -3.89 2.72
C ASN A 236 8.49 -3.48 2.22
N CYS A 237 8.43 -3.06 0.96
CA CYS A 237 7.22 -2.70 0.22
C CYS A 237 6.83 -3.75 -0.83
N VAL A 238 7.44 -4.93 -0.81
CA VAL A 238 7.22 -5.98 -1.81
C VAL A 238 5.92 -6.73 -1.52
N ASN A 239 5.07 -6.89 -2.52
CA ASN A 239 3.73 -7.47 -2.37
C ASN A 239 3.67 -8.95 -2.79
N ILE A 240 4.74 -9.70 -2.48
CA ILE A 240 4.81 -11.16 -2.60
C ILE A 240 5.35 -11.76 -1.30
N PRO A 241 4.96 -13.00 -0.94
CA PRO A 241 5.51 -13.70 0.21
C PRO A 241 6.98 -14.10 0.00
N GLY A 242 7.69 -14.39 1.09
CA GLY A 242 9.05 -14.94 1.07
C GLY A 242 10.16 -13.90 0.94
N THR A 243 9.90 -12.63 1.24
CA THR A 243 10.88 -11.54 1.17
C THR A 243 11.43 -11.11 2.54
N GLU A 244 11.05 -11.82 3.61
CA GLU A 244 11.44 -11.52 4.98
C GLU A 244 12.96 -11.60 5.16
N MET A 245 13.56 -12.69 4.68
CA MET A 245 15.00 -12.93 4.81
C MET A 245 15.83 -11.92 4.03
N SER A 246 15.38 -11.46 2.88
CA SER A 246 16.03 -10.37 2.14
C SER A 246 16.10 -9.09 2.95
N SER A 247 15.04 -8.78 3.70
CA SER A 247 14.99 -7.62 4.57
C SER A 247 15.94 -7.78 5.77
N ILE A 248 15.87 -8.92 6.44
CA ILE A 248 16.65 -9.22 7.66
C ILE A 248 18.15 -9.24 7.36
N LEU A 249 18.58 -10.00 6.36
CA LEU A 249 20.00 -10.14 6.01
C LEU A 249 20.61 -8.82 5.49
N SER A 250 19.79 -7.93 4.92
CA SER A 250 20.23 -6.62 4.43
C SER A 250 20.37 -5.57 5.54
N THR A 251 19.85 -5.83 6.73
CA THR A 251 19.88 -4.91 7.88
C THR A 251 21.03 -5.24 8.80
N LYS A 252 21.73 -4.22 9.30
CA LYS A 252 22.82 -4.38 10.29
C LYS A 252 22.26 -4.77 11.66
N ASP A 253 23.10 -5.32 12.54
CA ASP A 253 22.72 -5.52 13.94
C ASP A 253 22.39 -4.19 14.62
N GLY A 254 21.37 -4.19 15.47
CA GLY A 254 20.77 -3.00 16.06
C GLY A 254 19.97 -2.14 15.08
N GLY A 255 19.83 -2.58 13.82
CA GLY A 255 19.04 -1.90 12.79
C GLY A 255 17.55 -2.25 12.84
N LYS A 256 16.78 -1.68 11.91
CA LYS A 256 15.32 -1.82 11.87
C LYS A 256 14.85 -2.38 10.54
N VAL A 257 13.92 -3.32 10.60
CA VAL A 257 13.19 -3.81 9.42
C VAL A 257 11.73 -3.40 9.55
N TYR A 258 11.25 -2.60 8.62
CA TYR A 258 9.85 -2.22 8.52
C TYR A 258 9.16 -2.99 7.41
N PHE A 259 8.26 -3.87 7.79
CA PHE A 259 7.40 -4.62 6.88
C PHE A 259 6.09 -3.87 6.69
N PHE A 260 5.91 -3.23 5.54
CA PHE A 260 4.66 -2.55 5.18
C PHE A 260 3.68 -3.49 4.50
N SER A 261 4.18 -4.41 3.70
CA SER A 261 3.34 -5.32 2.90
C SER A 261 2.61 -6.35 3.76
N MET A 262 1.33 -6.54 3.47
CA MET A 262 0.51 -7.60 4.06
C MET A 262 0.88 -9.02 3.58
N ALA A 263 1.76 -9.15 2.58
CA ALA A 263 2.32 -10.44 2.16
C ALA A 263 3.36 -10.99 3.13
N THR A 264 3.77 -10.19 4.13
CA THR A 264 4.77 -10.59 5.14
C THR A 264 4.22 -11.65 6.08
N SER A 265 5.00 -12.71 6.29
CA SER A 265 4.74 -13.71 7.34
C SER A 265 5.47 -13.33 8.63
N PHE A 266 4.72 -13.02 9.68
CA PHE A 266 5.28 -12.76 11.00
C PHE A 266 6.17 -13.91 11.49
N THR A 267 5.70 -15.12 11.36
CA THR A 267 6.44 -16.32 11.79
C THR A 267 7.74 -16.49 11.00
N ALA A 268 7.70 -16.32 9.67
CA ALA A 268 8.90 -16.39 8.83
C ALA A 268 9.94 -15.32 9.20
N ALA A 269 9.48 -14.09 9.48
CA ALA A 269 10.35 -13.00 9.89
C ALA A 269 11.01 -13.27 11.25
N ALA A 270 10.23 -13.63 12.27
CA ALA A 270 10.74 -13.87 13.63
C ALA A 270 11.71 -15.06 13.69
N LEU A 271 11.29 -16.22 13.17
CA LEU A 271 12.13 -17.42 13.16
C LEU A 271 13.34 -17.28 12.21
N GLY A 272 13.18 -16.51 11.12
CA GLY A 272 14.28 -16.23 10.21
C GLY A 272 15.38 -15.40 10.88
N ALA A 273 15.01 -14.32 11.59
CA ALA A 273 15.96 -13.50 12.33
C ALA A 273 16.69 -14.31 13.42
N GLU A 274 15.95 -15.10 14.21
CA GLU A 274 16.51 -16.00 15.21
C GLU A 274 17.45 -17.04 14.58
N GLY A 275 17.03 -17.68 13.48
CA GLY A 275 17.79 -18.73 12.82
C GLY A 275 19.14 -18.28 12.24
N VAL A 276 19.29 -17.00 11.90
CA VAL A 276 20.56 -16.44 11.41
C VAL A 276 21.28 -15.58 12.46
N GLY A 277 20.74 -15.48 13.67
CA GLY A 277 21.33 -14.69 14.76
C GLY A 277 21.38 -13.19 14.46
N ALA A 278 20.38 -12.64 13.75
CA ALA A 278 20.31 -11.22 13.43
C ALA A 278 19.64 -10.44 14.58
N ASP A 279 20.36 -9.51 15.18
CA ASP A 279 19.83 -8.59 16.21
C ASP A 279 19.17 -7.37 15.52
N VAL A 280 17.91 -7.53 15.11
CA VAL A 280 17.16 -6.47 14.40
C VAL A 280 15.78 -6.24 15.03
N GLU A 281 15.35 -4.97 15.05
CA GLU A 281 13.97 -4.64 15.40
C GLU A 281 13.05 -4.91 14.21
N LEU A 282 12.10 -5.84 14.38
CA LEU A 282 11.09 -6.16 13.37
C LEU A 282 9.81 -5.34 13.62
N ILE A 283 9.46 -4.44 12.72
CA ILE A 283 8.30 -3.56 12.82
C ILE A 283 7.28 -3.96 11.76
N ILE A 284 6.10 -4.37 12.20
CA ILE A 284 4.99 -4.71 11.31
C ILE A 284 4.10 -3.47 11.14
N GLY A 285 3.91 -3.04 9.90
CA GLY A 285 3.03 -1.94 9.55
C GLY A 285 1.57 -2.36 9.60
N ASN A 286 0.73 -1.61 10.33
CA ASN A 286 -0.70 -1.85 10.38
C ASN A 286 -1.50 -1.00 9.37
N GLY A 287 -0.82 -0.30 8.46
CA GLY A 287 -1.45 0.60 7.48
C GLY A 287 -1.96 1.92 8.05
N TYR A 288 -2.13 2.02 9.38
CA TYR A 288 -2.60 3.21 10.07
C TYR A 288 -1.50 3.87 10.90
N ALA A 289 -1.41 5.19 10.77
CA ALA A 289 -0.70 6.05 11.69
C ALA A 289 -1.46 7.37 11.82
N LYS A 290 -1.49 7.96 13.02
CA LYS A 290 -2.22 9.23 13.23
C LYS A 290 -1.74 10.30 12.24
N GLY A 291 -2.67 10.82 11.43
CA GLY A 291 -2.40 11.84 10.41
C GLY A 291 -1.87 11.32 9.07
N HIS A 292 -1.79 9.99 8.87
CA HIS A 292 -1.21 9.38 7.66
C HIS A 292 -1.84 9.87 6.35
N ALA A 293 -3.18 9.98 6.28
CA ALA A 293 -3.87 10.45 5.09
C ALA A 293 -3.44 11.87 4.69
N LYS A 294 -3.50 12.80 5.64
CA LYS A 294 -3.07 14.18 5.43
C LYS A 294 -1.60 14.24 5.01
N TYR A 295 -0.74 13.50 5.71
CA TYR A 295 0.69 13.45 5.40
C TYR A 295 0.95 12.97 3.96
N ALA A 296 0.31 11.87 3.55
CA ALA A 296 0.51 11.30 2.23
C ALA A 296 0.00 12.22 1.10
N LEU A 297 -1.17 12.85 1.28
CA LEU A 297 -1.70 13.81 0.32
C LEU A 297 -0.83 15.07 0.22
N GLU A 298 -0.35 15.61 1.35
CA GLU A 298 0.56 16.75 1.35
C GLU A 298 1.92 16.42 0.72
N LEU A 299 2.42 15.20 0.93
CA LEU A 299 3.66 14.74 0.30
C LEU A 299 3.56 14.83 -1.24
N VAL A 300 2.45 14.38 -1.80
CA VAL A 300 2.22 14.42 -3.26
C VAL A 300 1.99 15.85 -3.76
N ARG A 301 1.33 16.71 -2.98
CA ARG A 301 1.16 18.14 -3.33
C ARG A 301 2.46 18.92 -3.39
N GLN A 302 3.38 18.60 -2.47
CA GLN A 302 4.65 19.31 -2.32
C GLN A 302 5.76 18.76 -3.21
N ASP A 303 5.58 17.58 -3.78
CA ASP A 303 6.58 16.88 -4.56
C ASP A 303 6.08 16.61 -5.98
N GLN A 304 6.35 17.56 -6.87
CA GLN A 304 5.85 17.53 -8.26
C GLN A 304 6.34 16.28 -9.03
N LYS A 305 7.60 15.86 -8.82
CA LYS A 305 8.14 14.67 -9.48
C LYS A 305 7.43 13.40 -9.03
N LEU A 306 7.18 13.28 -7.73
CA LEU A 306 6.42 12.18 -7.16
C LEU A 306 5.00 12.16 -7.71
N ARG A 307 4.36 13.32 -7.78
CA ARG A 307 3.01 13.48 -8.32
C ARG A 307 2.92 13.02 -9.78
N GLU A 308 3.79 13.52 -10.65
CA GLU A 308 3.83 13.15 -12.06
C GLU A 308 4.00 11.64 -12.29
N ILE A 309 4.90 11.00 -11.53
CA ILE A 309 5.10 9.55 -11.61
C ILE A 309 3.87 8.77 -11.14
N LEU A 310 3.22 9.22 -10.08
CA LEU A 310 1.99 8.58 -9.60
C LEU A 310 0.83 8.77 -10.59
N GLU A 311 0.68 9.96 -11.19
CA GLU A 311 -0.30 10.23 -12.24
C GLU A 311 -0.08 9.31 -13.46
N GLU A 312 1.16 9.17 -13.94
CA GLU A 312 1.50 8.22 -15.01
C GLU A 312 1.18 6.76 -14.65
N MET A 313 1.26 6.40 -13.38
CA MET A 313 0.97 5.03 -12.94
C MET A 313 -0.52 4.72 -12.86
N PHE A 314 -1.36 5.72 -12.54
CA PHE A 314 -2.75 5.50 -12.14
C PHE A 314 -3.78 6.29 -12.93
N GLU A 315 -3.40 7.33 -13.67
CA GLU A 315 -4.33 8.15 -14.46
C GLU A 315 -4.30 7.83 -15.96
N SER A 316 -3.25 7.11 -16.43
CA SER A 316 -3.12 6.68 -17.84
C SER A 316 -4.14 5.60 -18.23
#